data_9fe994075db56c01b9123eade8546a2f
#
_entry.id   9fe994075db56c01b9123eade8546a2f
#
_cell.length_a   1.000
_cell.length_b   1.000
_cell.length_c   1.000
_cell.angle_alpha   90.00
_cell.angle_beta   90.00
_cell.angle_gamma   90.00
#
_symmetry.space_group_name_H-M   'P 1'
#
loop_
_entity.id
_entity.type
_entity.pdbx_description
1 polymer ?
#
loop_
_entity_poly.entity_id
_entity_poly.type
_entity_poly.pdbx_seq_one_letter_code
_entity_poly.pdbx_strand_id
1 'polypeptide(L)'
;MRKGRPWSLPLEDRVLLVAAYWRTNLTLRQLAPLFGISKSAAVRIIGHLGPLLALQPRRRFRRDTVLIVDGTLVPTRDHQVAEQSKNYRYSTNHQVVSDAGTRLIVAVGQPLPGNRNDCKTSHGVKVSRRRL
;
A
#
# COMPACT_ATOMS: atom_id res chain seq x y z
N MET A 1 -15.79 -24.46 17.76
CA MET A 1 -15.58 -23.18 17.06
C MET A 1 -16.92 -22.47 16.91
N ARG A 2 -17.17 -21.34 17.58
CA ARG A 2 -18.38 -20.55 17.36
C ARG A 2 -18.32 -19.94 15.96
N LYS A 3 -19.19 -20.35 15.06
CA LYS A 3 -19.39 -19.70 13.77
C LYS A 3 -19.85 -18.27 14.05
N GLY A 4 -19.03 -17.27 13.72
CA GLY A 4 -19.39 -15.88 13.86
C GLY A 4 -20.61 -15.52 12.99
N ARG A 5 -21.30 -14.41 13.33
CA ARG A 5 -22.42 -13.90 12.54
C ARG A 5 -21.97 -13.71 11.09
N PRO A 6 -22.73 -14.16 10.08
CA PRO A 6 -22.40 -13.97 8.68
C PRO A 6 -22.24 -12.48 8.35
N TRP A 7 -21.40 -12.16 7.37
CA TRP A 7 -21.21 -10.81 6.89
C TRP A 7 -22.49 -10.30 6.22
N SER A 8 -22.89 -9.08 6.53
CA SER A 8 -24.07 -8.45 5.90
C SER A 8 -23.80 -8.05 4.45
N LEU A 9 -22.53 -7.81 4.08
CA LEU A 9 -22.15 -7.49 2.70
C LEU A 9 -21.67 -8.75 1.96
N PRO A 10 -22.05 -8.91 0.68
CA PRO A 10 -21.47 -9.93 -0.20
C PRO A 10 -19.95 -9.70 -0.39
N LEU A 11 -19.26 -10.72 -0.91
CA LEU A 11 -17.80 -10.67 -1.02
C LEU A 11 -17.33 -9.54 -1.93
N GLU A 12 -18.02 -9.34 -3.05
CA GLU A 12 -17.71 -8.32 -4.05
C GLU A 12 -17.71 -6.91 -3.43
N ASP A 13 -18.74 -6.60 -2.66
CA ASP A 13 -18.87 -5.29 -1.99
C ASP A 13 -17.82 -5.11 -0.90
N ARG A 14 -17.42 -6.19 -0.22
CA ARG A 14 -16.34 -6.15 0.77
C ARG A 14 -14.98 -5.88 0.10
N VAL A 15 -14.73 -6.48 -1.06
CA VAL A 15 -13.51 -6.21 -1.84
C VAL A 15 -13.52 -4.78 -2.35
N LEU A 16 -14.67 -4.31 -2.87
CA LEU A 16 -14.83 -2.94 -3.33
C LEU A 16 -14.62 -1.92 -2.20
N LEU A 17 -15.12 -2.21 -0.99
CA LEU A 17 -14.89 -1.37 0.19
C LEU A 17 -13.39 -1.23 0.50
N VAL A 18 -12.64 -2.33 0.48
CA VAL A 18 -11.19 -2.31 0.74
C VAL A 18 -10.45 -1.54 -0.36
N ALA A 19 -10.80 -1.76 -1.62
CA ALA A 19 -10.22 -1.05 -2.75
C ALA A 19 -10.51 0.46 -2.67
N ALA A 20 -11.74 0.85 -2.36
CA ALA A 20 -12.13 2.25 -2.17
C ALA A 20 -11.38 2.90 -1.00
N TYR A 21 -11.22 2.18 0.11
CA TYR A 21 -10.48 2.66 1.27
C TYR A 21 -9.01 2.96 0.94
N TRP A 22 -8.35 2.08 0.17
CA TRP A 22 -6.95 2.29 -0.23
C TRP A 22 -6.78 3.33 -1.34
N ARG A 23 -7.79 3.49 -2.18
CA ARG A 23 -7.70 4.35 -3.36
C ARG A 23 -8.12 5.79 -3.08
N THR A 24 -8.90 6.03 -2.02
CA THR A 24 -9.45 7.32 -1.69
C THR A 24 -8.96 7.83 -0.34
N ASN A 25 -9.06 9.14 -0.11
CA ASN A 25 -8.79 9.74 1.20
C ASN A 25 -10.05 9.80 2.08
N LEU A 26 -11.08 9.03 1.77
CA LEU A 26 -12.30 8.97 2.57
C LEU A 26 -12.01 8.33 3.93
N THR A 27 -12.53 8.95 4.97
CA THR A 27 -12.51 8.33 6.30
C THR A 27 -13.49 7.17 6.36
N LEU A 28 -13.28 6.24 7.28
CA LEU A 28 -14.22 5.12 7.48
C LEU A 28 -15.63 5.58 7.87
N ARG A 29 -15.76 6.76 8.49
CA ARG A 29 -17.06 7.38 8.79
C ARG A 29 -17.81 7.84 7.54
N GLN A 30 -17.09 8.23 6.51
CA GLN A 30 -17.66 8.64 5.22
C GLN A 30 -17.90 7.43 4.31
N LEU A 31 -16.98 6.46 4.36
CA LEU A 31 -17.03 5.29 3.48
C LEU A 31 -18.10 4.28 3.89
N ALA A 32 -18.24 3.97 5.19
CA ALA A 32 -19.16 2.95 5.67
C ALA A 32 -20.64 3.18 5.27
N PRO A 33 -21.19 4.41 5.35
CA PRO A 33 -22.55 4.70 4.91
C PRO A 33 -22.81 4.42 3.42
N LEU A 34 -21.78 4.58 2.56
CA LEU A 34 -21.91 4.30 1.11
C LEU A 34 -22.19 2.82 0.83
N PHE A 35 -21.81 1.94 1.76
CA PHE A 35 -22.06 0.51 1.72
C PHE A 35 -23.19 0.06 2.66
N GLY A 36 -23.91 1.00 3.26
CA GLY A 36 -25.00 0.69 4.19
C GLY A 36 -24.59 -0.07 5.45
N ILE A 37 -23.35 0.11 5.92
CA ILE A 37 -22.79 -0.59 7.08
C ILE A 37 -22.29 0.38 8.15
N SER A 38 -22.11 -0.12 9.37
CA SER A 38 -21.49 0.64 10.44
C SER A 38 -19.98 0.79 10.24
N LYS A 39 -19.39 1.85 10.83
CA LYS A 39 -17.94 2.03 10.86
C LYS A 39 -17.21 0.79 11.42
N SER A 40 -17.75 0.18 12.50
CA SER A 40 -17.14 -1.01 13.11
C SER A 40 -17.16 -2.22 12.19
N ALA A 41 -18.20 -2.37 11.36
CA ALA A 41 -18.25 -3.41 10.33
C ALA A 41 -17.20 -3.15 9.24
N ALA A 42 -17.06 -1.90 8.78
CA ALA A 42 -16.04 -1.52 7.80
C ALA A 42 -14.62 -1.81 8.32
N VAL A 43 -14.30 -1.43 9.58
CA VAL A 43 -13.00 -1.75 10.20
C VAL A 43 -12.71 -3.24 10.19
N ARG A 44 -13.71 -4.07 10.56
CA ARG A 44 -13.54 -5.55 10.58
C ARG A 44 -13.33 -6.11 9.17
N ILE A 45 -14.06 -5.61 8.17
CA ILE A 45 -13.90 -6.05 6.78
C ILE A 45 -12.50 -5.72 6.28
N ILE A 46 -12.02 -4.50 6.50
CA ILE A 46 -10.67 -4.07 6.07
C ILE A 46 -9.60 -4.88 6.80
N GLY A 47 -9.74 -5.09 8.10
CA GLY A 47 -8.80 -5.90 8.88
C GLY A 47 -8.74 -7.36 8.44
N HIS A 48 -9.86 -7.91 7.96
CA HIS A 48 -9.95 -9.30 7.50
C HIS A 48 -9.45 -9.48 6.05
N LEU A 49 -9.90 -8.64 5.13
CA LEU A 49 -9.59 -8.77 3.70
C LEU A 49 -8.32 -8.00 3.28
N GLY A 50 -7.99 -6.91 3.96
CA GLY A 50 -6.83 -6.09 3.62
C GLY A 50 -5.55 -6.91 3.50
N PRO A 51 -5.16 -7.72 4.49
CA PRO A 51 -3.94 -8.54 4.40
C PRO A 51 -3.96 -9.55 3.23
N LEU A 52 -5.15 -10.04 2.85
CA LEU A 52 -5.30 -11.01 1.75
C LEU A 52 -5.18 -10.35 0.38
N LEU A 53 -5.61 -9.08 0.27
CA LEU A 53 -5.56 -8.29 -0.95
C LEU A 53 -4.27 -7.47 -1.08
N ALA A 54 -3.48 -7.37 0.01
CA ALA A 54 -2.21 -6.67 0.01
C ALA A 54 -1.23 -7.31 -0.99
N LEU A 55 -0.51 -6.44 -1.73
CA LEU A 55 0.54 -6.89 -2.62
C LEU A 55 1.62 -7.62 -1.82
N GLN A 56 1.86 -8.86 -2.18
CA GLN A 56 2.96 -9.64 -1.61
C GLN A 56 4.25 -9.34 -2.40
N PRO A 57 5.36 -9.03 -1.73
CA PRO A 57 6.63 -8.81 -2.41
C PRO A 57 7.02 -10.05 -3.21
N ARG A 58 7.30 -9.89 -4.49
CA ARG A 58 7.76 -10.99 -5.33
C ARG A 58 9.18 -11.37 -4.92
N ARG A 59 9.39 -12.62 -4.53
CA ARG A 59 10.69 -13.12 -4.06
C ARG A 59 11.58 -13.67 -5.17
N ARG A 60 11.02 -13.94 -6.35
CA ARG A 60 11.75 -14.53 -7.49
C ARG A 60 11.37 -13.82 -8.78
N PHE A 61 12.37 -13.47 -9.56
CA PHE A 61 12.22 -12.84 -10.87
C PHE A 61 12.90 -13.71 -11.91
N ARG A 62 12.37 -13.71 -13.13
CA ARG A 62 13.03 -14.33 -14.29
C ARG A 62 14.31 -13.55 -14.58
N ARG A 63 15.30 -14.20 -15.23
CA ARG A 63 16.60 -13.58 -15.55
C ARG A 63 16.47 -12.38 -16.48
N ASP A 64 15.45 -12.37 -17.33
CA ASP A 64 15.12 -11.35 -18.32
C ASP A 64 14.19 -10.26 -17.80
N THR A 65 13.83 -10.29 -16.50
CA THR A 65 12.95 -9.28 -15.91
C THR A 65 13.69 -7.97 -15.72
N VAL A 66 13.18 -6.91 -16.33
CA VAL A 66 13.64 -5.53 -16.12
C VAL A 66 12.85 -4.92 -14.96
N LEU A 67 13.56 -4.51 -13.92
CA LEU A 67 12.98 -3.83 -12.77
C LEU A 67 13.27 -2.34 -12.85
N ILE A 68 12.21 -1.55 -12.71
CA ILE A 68 12.29 -0.09 -12.64
C ILE A 68 12.19 0.31 -11.17
N VAL A 69 13.17 1.08 -10.71
CA VAL A 69 13.22 1.62 -9.35
C VAL A 69 12.97 3.11 -9.42
N ASP A 70 11.97 3.58 -8.71
CA ASP A 70 11.58 4.98 -8.68
C ASP A 70 11.25 5.44 -7.26
N GLY A 71 11.39 6.73 -6.99
CA GLY A 71 11.01 7.36 -5.74
C GLY A 71 9.65 8.04 -5.86
N THR A 72 8.74 7.78 -4.92
CA THR A 72 7.45 8.46 -4.88
C THR A 72 7.23 9.17 -3.55
N LEU A 73 6.75 10.40 -3.61
CA LEU A 73 6.40 11.17 -2.42
C LEU A 73 4.95 10.90 -2.04
N VAL A 74 4.74 10.44 -0.81
CA VAL A 74 3.42 10.18 -0.24
C VAL A 74 3.13 11.25 0.81
N PRO A 75 2.15 12.13 0.59
CA PRO A 75 1.73 13.09 1.60
C PRO A 75 1.27 12.37 2.87
N THR A 76 1.77 12.79 4.01
CA THR A 76 1.38 12.21 5.31
C THR A 76 1.19 13.30 6.35
N ARG A 77 0.31 13.02 7.30
CA ARG A 77 0.06 13.87 8.47
C ARG A 77 0.93 13.49 9.67
N ASP A 78 1.66 12.40 9.58
CA ASP A 78 2.58 11.96 10.63
C ASP A 78 3.89 12.74 10.53
N HIS A 79 4.01 13.77 11.36
CA HIS A 79 5.19 14.62 11.42
C HIS A 79 6.41 13.96 12.08
N GLN A 80 6.28 12.76 12.64
CA GLN A 80 7.42 12.04 13.21
C GLN A 80 8.32 11.43 12.13
N VAL A 81 7.72 11.07 10.99
CA VAL A 81 8.42 10.42 9.87
C VAL A 81 8.50 11.35 8.65
N ALA A 82 7.55 12.29 8.54
CA ALA A 82 7.45 13.20 7.40
C ALA A 82 8.37 14.41 7.55
N GLU A 83 8.97 14.83 6.44
CA GLU A 83 9.62 16.13 6.32
C GLU A 83 9.06 16.90 5.13
N GLN A 84 9.26 18.23 5.17
CA GLN A 84 8.82 19.12 4.10
C GLN A 84 9.64 18.86 2.83
N SER A 85 8.96 18.46 1.76
CA SER A 85 9.54 18.35 0.44
C SER A 85 9.66 19.73 -0.22
N LYS A 86 10.30 19.79 -1.40
CA LYS A 86 10.41 21.02 -2.22
C LYS A 86 9.06 21.69 -2.50
N ASN A 87 7.95 20.98 -2.40
CA ASN A 87 6.60 21.48 -2.61
C ASN A 87 5.91 21.94 -1.31
N TYR A 88 6.67 22.19 -0.25
CA TYR A 88 6.18 22.67 1.04
C TYR A 88 5.11 21.78 1.71
N ARG A 89 5.02 20.51 1.33
CA ARG A 89 4.11 19.53 1.94
C ARG A 89 4.89 18.50 2.75
N TYR A 90 4.36 18.18 3.91
CA TYR A 90 4.88 17.06 4.68
C TYR A 90 4.61 15.76 3.95
N SER A 91 5.67 15.01 3.69
CA SER A 91 5.62 13.78 2.91
C SER A 91 6.70 12.81 3.37
N THR A 92 6.48 11.54 3.06
CA THR A 92 7.50 10.49 3.10
C THR A 92 7.89 10.12 1.68
N ASN A 93 9.17 9.82 1.46
CA ASN A 93 9.66 9.26 0.21
C ASN A 93 9.69 7.74 0.32
N HIS A 94 9.05 7.07 -0.62
CA HIS A 94 9.05 5.62 -0.74
C HIS A 94 9.71 5.21 -2.05
N GLN A 95 10.68 4.32 -1.94
CA GLN A 95 11.21 3.67 -3.13
C GLN A 95 10.26 2.56 -3.59
N VAL A 96 9.86 2.61 -4.83
CA VAL A 96 8.93 1.67 -5.44
C VAL A 96 9.69 0.92 -6.54
N VAL A 97 9.59 -0.40 -6.51
CA VAL A 97 10.14 -1.26 -7.56
C VAL A 97 9.00 -1.86 -8.36
N SER A 98 9.01 -1.63 -9.65
CA SER A 98 8.01 -2.18 -10.59
C SER A 98 8.67 -3.07 -11.63
N ASP A 99 7.93 -4.09 -12.06
CA ASP A 99 8.30 -4.96 -13.17
C ASP A 99 7.87 -4.30 -14.48
N ALA A 100 8.82 -4.00 -15.37
CA ALA A 100 8.56 -3.31 -16.64
C ALA A 100 7.62 -4.11 -17.57
N GLY A 101 7.66 -5.43 -17.52
CA GLY A 101 6.84 -6.30 -18.36
C GLY A 101 5.38 -6.35 -17.92
N THR A 102 5.14 -6.47 -16.61
CA THR A 102 3.78 -6.58 -16.06
C THR A 102 3.21 -5.24 -15.60
N ARG A 103 4.05 -4.22 -15.46
CA ARG A 103 3.71 -2.90 -14.89
C ARG A 103 3.17 -2.96 -13.45
N LEU A 104 3.45 -4.05 -12.75
CA LEU A 104 3.03 -4.23 -11.36
C LEU A 104 4.14 -3.82 -10.40
N ILE A 105 3.75 -3.23 -9.28
CA ILE A 105 4.65 -2.98 -8.15
C ILE A 105 5.00 -4.33 -7.53
N VAL A 106 6.28 -4.61 -7.39
CA VAL A 106 6.82 -5.87 -6.86
C VAL A 106 7.48 -5.72 -5.49
N ALA A 107 7.90 -4.50 -5.15
CA ALA A 107 8.42 -4.17 -3.83
C ALA A 107 8.24 -2.69 -3.51
N VAL A 108 8.12 -2.37 -2.22
CA VAL A 108 8.10 -1.00 -1.70
C VAL A 108 9.12 -0.92 -0.57
N GLY A 109 9.97 0.09 -0.63
CA GLY A 109 10.96 0.37 0.41
C GLY A 109 10.35 0.97 1.68
N GLN A 110 11.15 1.02 2.74
CA GLN A 110 10.76 1.70 3.97
C GLN A 110 10.57 3.20 3.74
N PRO A 111 9.64 3.85 4.46
CA PRO A 111 9.44 5.29 4.34
C PRO A 111 10.69 6.04 4.79
N LEU A 112 11.10 7.03 4.01
CA LEU A 112 12.13 7.99 4.36
C LEU A 112 11.53 9.40 4.39
N PRO A 113 12.17 10.34 5.13
CA PRO A 113 11.75 11.73 5.10
C PRO A 113 11.67 12.29 3.68
N GLY A 114 10.62 13.07 3.37
CA GLY A 114 10.31 13.53 2.02
C GLY A 114 11.34 14.47 1.37
N ASN A 115 12.29 15.00 2.15
CA ASN A 115 13.39 15.83 1.67
C ASN A 115 14.62 15.03 1.19
N ARG A 116 14.60 13.69 1.32
CA ARG A 116 15.71 12.83 0.89
C ARG A 116 15.65 12.55 -0.59
N ASN A 117 16.81 12.66 -1.27
CA ASN A 117 16.95 12.33 -2.69
C ASN A 117 16.95 10.82 -2.91
N ASP A 118 16.41 10.38 -4.04
CA ASP A 118 16.26 8.98 -4.43
C ASP A 118 17.57 8.17 -4.42
N CYS A 119 18.70 8.82 -4.70
CA CYS A 119 20.03 8.18 -4.69
C CYS A 119 20.46 7.67 -3.32
N LYS A 120 19.95 8.24 -2.22
CA LYS A 120 20.24 7.77 -0.86
C LYS A 120 19.29 6.65 -0.40
N THR A 121 18.21 6.44 -1.14
CA THR A 121 17.16 5.49 -0.83
C THR A 121 17.48 4.08 -1.35
N SER A 122 18.42 3.96 -2.31
CA SER A 122 18.76 2.71 -2.98
C SER A 122 19.32 1.59 -2.09
N HIS A 123 19.74 1.92 -0.87
CA HIS A 123 20.29 0.95 0.09
C HIS A 123 19.21 0.17 0.88
N GLY A 124 17.93 0.53 0.77
CA GLY A 124 16.83 -0.03 1.56
C GLY A 124 16.04 -1.17 0.91
N VAL A 125 16.06 -1.29 -0.41
CA VAL A 125 15.29 -2.33 -1.12
C VAL A 125 16.19 -3.51 -1.45
N LYS A 126 16.24 -4.51 -0.57
CA LYS A 126 16.91 -5.79 -0.85
C LYS A 126 16.04 -6.63 -1.78
N VAL A 127 16.19 -6.45 -3.09
CA VAL A 127 15.72 -7.43 -4.07
C VAL A 127 16.74 -8.57 -4.07
N SER A 128 16.40 -9.68 -3.41
CA SER A 128 17.28 -10.83 -3.34
C SER A 128 17.44 -11.48 -4.73
N ARG A 129 18.56 -11.22 -5.39
CA ARG A 129 19.01 -12.02 -6.55
C ARG A 129 19.55 -13.33 -6.00
N ARG A 130 18.77 -14.39 -5.95
CA ARG A 130 19.36 -15.73 -5.85
C ARG A 130 19.85 -16.14 -7.24
N ARG A 131 21.17 -16.32 -7.36
CA ARG A 131 21.76 -17.10 -8.47
C ARG A 131 21.21 -18.53 -8.39
N LEU A 132 20.67 -19.02 -9.46
CA LEU A 132 20.46 -20.45 -9.67
C LEU A 132 21.79 -21.08 -10.04
#